data_4c0c4a8998abc9a9c02bc76980f7e63f
#
_entry.id   4c0c4a8998abc9a9c02bc76980f7e63f
#
_cell.length_a   1.000
_cell.length_b   1.000
_cell.length_c   1.000
_cell.angle_alpha   90.00
_cell.angle_beta   90.00
_cell.angle_gamma   90.00
#
_symmetry.space_group_name_H-M   'P 1'
#
loop_
_entity.id
_entity.type
_entity.pdbx_description
1 polymer ?
#
loop_
_entity_poly.entity_id
_entity_poly.type
_entity_poly.pdbx_seq_one_letter_code
_entity_poly.pdbx_strand_id
1 'polypeptide(L)'
;MKKLLLFLLFVAPFPAMAASPRLPAFPGAEGGGMYATGGRGGRVLYVTRLDDDDQEGSLRWAVTRKYPRTILFRVSGVIRLRKRLNITGGDVTIAGQSAPGDGICIAGFGVAVRADNVVLRYLRFRMGDEMGAAAHDEDALGGRYCRNVLIDHCSISWSTDECASFYANENFTMQWCILSESLRRSLHDKGSHGYGGIWGGKNASFHHNLLASHDSRNPRFDHPLLYLPNVALDDFRGVVDFRNNVIYNWGSNNTYGGEGGRFNMVANYYKPGPATPDKGTAAFITAYGRTPDLHNKEERVYYESPYPTLYMSGNIMEGNRAISRSNYDGVRYARTGGEKGELLDSPMPVNGLAEGHTTTHDAKRACALVLAWAGASHVRDAVDERIVRDVRTGTATVT
;
A
#
# COMPACT_ATOMS: atom_id res chain seq x y z
N MET A 1 8.28 51.32 -63.52
CA MET A 1 9.04 50.67 -62.43
C MET A 1 8.14 50.59 -61.18
N LYS A 2 7.52 49.42 -60.90
CA LYS A 2 6.66 49.22 -59.75
C LYS A 2 7.54 48.71 -58.57
N LYS A 3 7.62 49.45 -57.47
CA LYS A 3 8.31 49.01 -56.27
C LYS A 3 7.42 48.06 -55.48
N LEU A 4 7.88 46.79 -55.33
CA LEU A 4 7.25 45.79 -54.50
C LEU A 4 7.72 46.01 -53.07
N LEU A 5 6.80 46.34 -52.18
CA LEU A 5 7.06 46.46 -50.72
C LEU A 5 6.86 45.11 -50.08
N LEU A 6 7.94 44.47 -49.58
CA LEU A 6 7.90 43.20 -48.88
C LEU A 6 7.64 43.46 -47.39
N PHE A 7 6.45 43.07 -46.90
CA PHE A 7 6.15 43.14 -45.46
C PHE A 7 6.68 41.86 -44.83
N LEU A 8 7.72 41.93 -44.02
CA LEU A 8 8.17 40.85 -43.13
C LEU A 8 7.29 40.87 -41.89
N LEU A 9 6.41 39.86 -41.77
CA LEU A 9 5.69 39.55 -40.52
C LEU A 9 6.69 38.95 -39.52
N PHE A 10 7.04 39.70 -38.51
CA PHE A 10 7.73 39.19 -37.33
C PHE A 10 6.72 38.43 -36.46
N VAL A 11 6.70 37.11 -36.53
CA VAL A 11 5.99 36.26 -35.56
C VAL A 11 6.88 36.15 -34.32
N ALA A 12 6.60 36.94 -33.29
CA ALA A 12 7.25 36.78 -32.00
C ALA A 12 6.87 35.42 -31.40
N PRO A 13 7.81 34.60 -30.91
CA PRO A 13 7.48 33.37 -30.25
C PRO A 13 6.70 33.67 -28.95
N PHE A 14 5.49 33.20 -28.85
CA PHE A 14 4.76 33.20 -27.57
C PHE A 14 5.59 32.41 -26.55
N PRO A 15 5.88 33.02 -25.36
CA PRO A 15 6.52 32.25 -24.30
C PRO A 15 5.61 31.06 -23.96
N ALA A 16 6.14 29.85 -24.05
CA ALA A 16 5.45 28.66 -23.59
C ALA A 16 5.11 28.90 -22.11
N MET A 17 3.83 29.02 -21.79
CA MET A 17 3.40 29.09 -20.39
C MET A 17 3.92 27.82 -19.69
N ALA A 18 4.86 27.97 -18.79
CA ALA A 18 5.29 26.88 -17.94
C ALA A 18 4.05 26.33 -17.22
N ALA A 19 3.80 25.03 -17.37
CA ALA A 19 2.68 24.40 -16.68
C ALA A 19 2.82 24.69 -15.17
N SER A 20 1.75 25.18 -14.56
CA SER A 20 1.75 25.44 -13.12
C SER A 20 2.20 24.18 -12.35
N PRO A 21 3.11 24.27 -11.39
CA PRO A 21 3.60 23.11 -10.67
C PRO A 21 2.44 22.37 -10.02
N ARG A 22 2.35 21.07 -10.22
CA ARG A 22 1.31 20.24 -9.60
C ARG A 22 1.49 20.28 -8.08
N LEU A 23 0.43 20.60 -7.36
CA LEU A 23 0.45 20.65 -5.90
C LEU A 23 0.26 19.25 -5.32
N PRO A 24 1.07 18.83 -4.34
CA PRO A 24 0.83 17.59 -3.59
C PRO A 24 -0.54 17.56 -2.93
N ALA A 25 -1.01 16.38 -2.58
CA ALA A 25 -2.28 16.18 -1.86
C ALA A 25 -2.34 17.00 -0.56
N PHE A 26 -1.23 17.02 0.16
CA PHE A 26 -0.98 17.80 1.39
C PHE A 26 0.53 17.91 1.60
N PRO A 27 1.02 18.80 2.48
CA PRO A 27 2.42 18.83 2.87
C PRO A 27 2.87 17.48 3.47
N GLY A 28 3.89 16.84 2.85
CA GLY A 28 4.36 15.50 3.23
C GLY A 28 3.69 14.35 2.47
N ALA A 29 2.85 14.63 1.47
CA ALA A 29 2.44 13.62 0.50
C ALA A 29 3.60 13.32 -0.45
N GLU A 30 4.01 12.06 -0.55
CA GLU A 30 5.17 11.60 -1.31
C GLU A 30 4.81 10.41 -2.21
N GLY A 31 5.73 10.03 -3.11
CA GLY A 31 5.60 8.87 -3.96
C GLY A 31 4.65 9.01 -5.15
N GLY A 32 4.28 7.89 -5.76
CA GLY A 32 3.50 7.84 -7.00
C GLY A 32 2.14 8.53 -6.92
N GLY A 33 1.46 8.41 -5.78
CA GLY A 33 0.13 8.99 -5.52
C GLY A 33 0.14 10.41 -4.98
N MET A 34 1.29 11.06 -4.84
CA MET A 34 1.43 12.35 -4.15
C MET A 34 0.55 13.47 -4.72
N TYR A 35 0.17 13.37 -5.97
CA TYR A 35 -0.64 14.38 -6.66
C TYR A 35 -2.14 14.09 -6.66
N ALA A 36 -2.60 13.09 -5.88
CA ALA A 36 -4.01 12.88 -5.67
C ALA A 36 -4.66 14.14 -5.08
N THR A 37 -5.64 14.71 -5.76
CA THR A 37 -6.31 15.92 -5.26
C THR A 37 -7.39 15.61 -4.23
N GLY A 38 -7.86 14.35 -4.21
CA GLY A 38 -8.96 13.96 -3.35
C GLY A 38 -10.16 14.90 -3.48
N GLY A 39 -10.70 15.34 -2.37
CA GLY A 39 -11.84 16.25 -2.31
C GLY A 39 -11.51 17.74 -2.41
N ARG A 40 -10.29 18.11 -2.84
CA ARG A 40 -9.87 19.53 -2.90
C ARG A 40 -10.81 20.37 -3.74
N GLY A 41 -11.25 21.53 -3.18
CA GLY A 41 -12.19 22.43 -3.84
C GLY A 41 -13.65 21.96 -3.85
N GLY A 42 -13.93 20.77 -3.29
CA GLY A 42 -15.26 20.21 -3.19
C GLY A 42 -16.02 20.63 -1.91
N ARG A 43 -17.12 19.95 -1.67
CA ARG A 43 -17.95 20.18 -0.47
C ARG A 43 -17.29 19.57 0.77
N VAL A 44 -17.54 20.19 1.93
CA VAL A 44 -17.21 19.59 3.24
C VAL A 44 -18.44 18.85 3.76
N LEU A 45 -18.27 17.57 4.06
CA LEU A 45 -19.29 16.74 4.70
C LEU A 45 -18.82 16.36 6.10
N TYR A 46 -19.74 16.26 7.05
CA TYR A 46 -19.44 15.87 8.41
C TYR A 46 -20.07 14.52 8.74
N VAL A 47 -19.25 13.62 9.27
CA VAL A 47 -19.73 12.43 9.97
C VAL A 47 -20.04 12.85 11.40
N THR A 48 -21.31 12.74 11.77
CA THR A 48 -21.84 13.21 13.06
C THR A 48 -22.38 12.10 13.94
N ARG A 49 -22.33 10.84 13.45
CA ARG A 49 -22.79 9.64 14.16
C ARG A 49 -22.02 8.41 13.72
N LEU A 50 -22.03 7.38 14.53
CA LEU A 50 -21.25 6.14 14.32
C LEU A 50 -22.07 5.02 13.64
N ASP A 51 -23.34 5.27 13.36
CA ASP A 51 -24.21 4.29 12.68
C ASP A 51 -23.75 4.03 11.25
N ASP A 52 -23.83 2.78 10.82
CA ASP A 52 -23.53 2.34 9.45
C ASP A 52 -24.83 2.21 8.64
N ASP A 53 -25.37 3.31 8.20
CA ASP A 53 -26.56 3.38 7.36
C ASP A 53 -26.38 4.37 6.20
N ASP A 54 -27.39 4.51 5.34
CA ASP A 54 -27.34 5.40 4.18
C ASP A 54 -27.91 6.81 4.47
N GLN A 55 -28.05 7.19 5.75
CA GLN A 55 -28.59 8.48 6.16
C GLN A 55 -27.49 9.53 6.31
N GLU A 56 -27.80 10.78 6.07
CA GLU A 56 -26.89 11.91 6.23
C GLU A 56 -26.27 11.93 7.63
N GLY A 57 -24.98 12.22 7.68
CA GLY A 57 -24.17 12.18 8.89
C GLY A 57 -23.51 10.84 9.17
N SER A 58 -23.84 9.75 8.45
CA SER A 58 -23.08 8.50 8.50
C SER A 58 -21.88 8.50 7.55
N LEU A 59 -20.87 7.69 7.84
CA LEU A 59 -19.71 7.52 6.95
C LEU A 59 -20.15 6.91 5.60
N ARG A 60 -21.03 5.89 5.62
CA ARG A 60 -21.50 5.22 4.41
C ARG A 60 -22.19 6.18 3.46
N TRP A 61 -23.05 7.04 3.97
CA TRP A 61 -23.68 8.06 3.17
C TRP A 61 -22.65 9.02 2.55
N ALA A 62 -21.69 9.49 3.31
CA ALA A 62 -20.70 10.45 2.84
C ALA A 62 -19.78 9.89 1.74
N VAL A 63 -19.35 8.62 1.84
CA VAL A 63 -18.42 8.02 0.86
C VAL A 63 -19.10 7.65 -0.46
N THR A 64 -20.42 7.52 -0.49
CA THR A 64 -21.17 7.17 -1.71
C THR A 64 -21.55 8.38 -2.57
N ARG A 65 -21.29 9.60 -2.11
CA ARG A 65 -21.56 10.82 -2.91
C ARG A 65 -20.67 10.87 -4.14
N LYS A 66 -21.17 11.47 -5.23
CA LYS A 66 -20.48 11.49 -6.55
C LYS A 66 -19.80 12.82 -6.90
N TYR A 67 -19.94 13.83 -6.05
CA TYR A 67 -19.26 15.13 -6.22
C TYR A 67 -17.97 15.20 -5.39
N PRO A 68 -17.00 16.04 -5.76
CA PRO A 68 -15.80 16.27 -4.99
C PRO A 68 -16.11 16.70 -3.55
N ARG A 69 -15.48 16.04 -2.56
CA ARG A 69 -15.79 16.27 -1.14
C ARG A 69 -14.65 15.92 -0.19
N THR A 70 -14.57 16.67 0.88
CA THR A 70 -13.76 16.35 2.05
C THR A 70 -14.66 15.89 3.19
N ILE A 71 -14.45 14.71 3.70
CA ILE A 71 -15.22 14.12 4.80
C ILE A 71 -14.43 14.33 6.10
N LEU A 72 -15.03 15.07 7.02
CA LEU A 72 -14.54 15.37 8.35
C LEU A 72 -15.41 14.67 9.40
N PHE A 73 -14.86 14.46 10.59
CA PHE A 73 -15.55 13.79 11.68
C PHE A 73 -15.81 14.78 12.84
N ARG A 74 -17.02 14.79 13.37
CA ARG A 74 -17.41 15.50 14.60
C ARG A 74 -17.67 14.53 15.76
N VAL A 75 -17.45 13.26 15.53
CA VAL A 75 -17.58 12.18 16.51
C VAL A 75 -16.30 11.38 16.54
N SER A 76 -16.05 10.67 17.63
CA SER A 76 -15.00 9.65 17.77
C SER A 76 -15.63 8.33 18.22
N GLY A 77 -14.93 7.22 17.90
CA GLY A 77 -15.40 5.90 18.32
C GLY A 77 -15.34 4.87 17.19
N VAL A 78 -16.12 3.81 17.35
CA VAL A 78 -16.11 2.66 16.43
C VAL A 78 -17.36 2.70 15.55
N ILE A 79 -17.14 2.78 14.24
CA ILE A 79 -18.17 2.57 13.22
C ILE A 79 -18.20 1.08 12.90
N ARG A 80 -19.20 0.36 13.39
CA ARG A 80 -19.39 -1.07 13.08
C ARG A 80 -20.14 -1.22 11.79
N LEU A 81 -19.44 -1.67 10.75
CA LEU A 81 -20.02 -1.87 9.43
C LEU A 81 -21.03 -3.04 9.46
N ARG A 82 -22.13 -2.91 8.77
CA ARG A 82 -23.14 -3.96 8.56
C ARG A 82 -22.88 -4.78 7.31
N LYS A 83 -22.07 -4.28 6.41
CA LYS A 83 -21.61 -4.88 5.16
C LYS A 83 -20.36 -4.17 4.67
N ARG A 84 -19.61 -4.79 3.77
CA ARG A 84 -18.43 -4.17 3.13
C ARG A 84 -18.72 -2.72 2.74
N LEU A 85 -17.80 -1.83 3.06
CA LEU A 85 -17.89 -0.42 2.70
C LEU A 85 -17.14 -0.17 1.40
N ASN A 86 -17.85 0.10 0.31
CA ASN A 86 -17.25 0.44 -0.97
C ASN A 86 -17.21 1.96 -1.15
N ILE A 87 -16.01 2.52 -1.31
CA ILE A 87 -15.80 3.93 -1.68
C ILE A 87 -15.93 4.01 -3.20
N THR A 88 -17.15 4.26 -3.68
CA THR A 88 -17.51 4.28 -5.12
C THR A 88 -17.60 5.68 -5.73
N GLY A 89 -17.54 6.71 -4.91
CA GLY A 89 -17.43 8.09 -5.35
C GLY A 89 -15.98 8.55 -5.26
N GLY A 90 -15.36 8.86 -6.39
CA GLY A 90 -14.04 9.47 -6.45
C GLY A 90 -14.01 10.92 -5.99
N ASP A 91 -12.87 11.58 -6.20
CA ASP A 91 -12.64 12.96 -5.76
C ASP A 91 -12.99 13.17 -4.28
N VAL A 92 -12.44 12.28 -3.43
CA VAL A 92 -12.74 12.28 -1.99
C VAL A 92 -11.49 12.28 -1.12
N THR A 93 -11.51 13.12 -0.09
CA THR A 93 -10.59 13.06 1.04
C THR A 93 -11.36 12.66 2.29
N ILE A 94 -10.92 11.59 2.98
CA ILE A 94 -11.44 11.17 4.28
C ILE A 94 -10.38 11.49 5.33
N ALA A 95 -10.64 12.51 6.14
CA ALA A 95 -9.68 13.11 7.06
C ALA A 95 -9.94 12.65 8.50
N GLY A 96 -9.48 11.46 8.86
CA GLY A 96 -9.66 10.88 10.20
C GLY A 96 -9.05 11.72 11.32
N GLN A 97 -8.00 12.49 11.03
CA GLN A 97 -7.38 13.41 12.00
C GLN A 97 -8.29 14.57 12.45
N SER A 98 -9.44 14.77 11.81
CA SER A 98 -10.43 15.76 12.23
C SER A 98 -11.34 15.27 13.36
N ALA A 99 -11.31 13.96 13.63
CA ALA A 99 -12.12 13.38 14.70
C ALA A 99 -11.63 13.83 16.07
N PRO A 100 -12.55 14.14 17.01
CA PRO A 100 -12.17 14.44 18.40
C PRO A 100 -11.64 13.18 19.12
N GLY A 101 -11.08 13.37 20.32
CA GLY A 101 -10.65 12.28 21.22
C GLY A 101 -9.76 11.26 20.54
N ASP A 102 -10.12 10.00 20.68
CA ASP A 102 -9.31 8.87 20.17
C ASP A 102 -9.44 8.59 18.67
N GLY A 103 -10.15 9.44 17.91
CA GLY A 103 -10.30 9.27 16.47
C GLY A 103 -11.35 8.25 16.05
N ILE A 104 -11.25 7.74 14.81
CA ILE A 104 -12.23 6.83 14.21
C ILE A 104 -11.61 5.46 13.97
N CYS A 105 -12.35 4.44 14.38
CA CYS A 105 -12.12 3.03 14.06
C CYS A 105 -13.29 2.49 13.22
N ILE A 106 -12.99 1.80 12.13
CA ILE A 106 -13.95 1.12 11.25
C ILE A 106 -13.76 -0.38 11.48
N ALA A 107 -14.81 -1.10 11.85
CA ALA A 107 -14.76 -2.51 12.26
C ALA A 107 -15.88 -3.35 11.64
N GLY A 108 -15.76 -4.67 11.70
CA GLY A 108 -16.76 -5.67 11.32
C GLY A 108 -16.62 -6.16 9.88
N PHE A 109 -16.44 -5.30 8.91
CA PHE A 109 -16.25 -5.67 7.50
C PHE A 109 -15.10 -4.88 6.87
N GLY A 110 -14.61 -5.37 5.75
CA GLY A 110 -13.59 -4.72 4.97
C GLY A 110 -14.06 -3.43 4.28
N VAL A 111 -13.09 -2.59 3.94
CA VAL A 111 -13.30 -1.35 3.18
C VAL A 111 -12.60 -1.46 1.84
N ALA A 112 -13.30 -1.16 0.74
CA ALA A 112 -12.75 -1.23 -0.59
C ALA A 112 -12.77 0.13 -1.30
N VAL A 113 -11.61 0.57 -1.78
CA VAL A 113 -11.48 1.70 -2.70
C VAL A 113 -11.86 1.21 -4.10
N ARG A 114 -12.89 1.83 -4.67
CA ARG A 114 -13.48 1.48 -5.98
C ARG A 114 -13.68 2.71 -6.86
N ALA A 115 -12.85 3.73 -6.66
CA ALA A 115 -12.93 4.99 -7.39
C ALA A 115 -11.56 5.65 -7.46
N ASP A 116 -11.39 6.51 -8.45
CA ASP A 116 -10.18 7.30 -8.64
C ASP A 116 -10.14 8.51 -7.71
N ASN A 117 -8.94 9.03 -7.51
CA ASN A 117 -8.67 10.27 -6.80
C ASN A 117 -9.18 10.25 -5.35
N VAL A 118 -8.65 9.31 -4.57
CA VAL A 118 -9.03 9.05 -3.17
C VAL A 118 -7.85 9.30 -2.23
N VAL A 119 -8.08 10.05 -1.17
CA VAL A 119 -7.12 10.31 -0.09
C VAL A 119 -7.73 9.87 1.24
N LEU A 120 -7.09 8.88 1.90
CA LEU A 120 -7.48 8.38 3.22
C LEU A 120 -6.39 8.70 4.24
N ARG A 121 -6.74 9.33 5.37
CA ARG A 121 -5.77 9.73 6.38
C ARG A 121 -6.24 9.48 7.80
N TYR A 122 -5.33 8.98 8.63
CA TYR A 122 -5.49 8.85 10.09
C TYR A 122 -6.74 8.05 10.51
N LEU A 123 -7.05 6.98 9.79
CA LEU A 123 -8.16 6.07 10.09
C LEU A 123 -7.63 4.75 10.62
N ARG A 124 -8.41 4.10 11.48
CA ARG A 124 -8.18 2.72 11.89
C ARG A 124 -9.18 1.80 11.20
N PHE A 125 -8.67 0.72 10.63
CA PHE A 125 -9.44 -0.37 10.05
C PHE A 125 -9.14 -1.62 10.87
N ARG A 126 -9.98 -1.89 11.85
CA ARG A 126 -9.89 -3.02 12.77
C ARG A 126 -11.03 -3.99 12.44
N MET A 127 -10.86 -4.75 11.36
CA MET A 127 -11.93 -5.55 10.79
C MET A 127 -12.50 -6.55 11.82
N GLY A 128 -11.65 -7.44 12.34
CA GLY A 128 -12.09 -8.52 13.21
C GLY A 128 -12.82 -9.64 12.47
N ASP A 129 -13.19 -10.70 13.17
CA ASP A 129 -13.93 -11.86 12.65
C ASP A 129 -15.30 -12.04 13.32
N GLU A 130 -15.76 -11.05 14.07
CA GLU A 130 -17.02 -11.08 14.80
C GLU A 130 -18.26 -11.23 13.90
N MET A 131 -18.13 -10.90 12.60
CA MET A 131 -19.20 -11.04 11.61
C MET A 131 -19.30 -12.47 11.03
N GLY A 132 -18.44 -13.35 11.45
CA GLY A 132 -18.47 -14.76 11.10
C GLY A 132 -18.39 -15.00 9.58
N ALA A 133 -19.20 -15.92 9.07
CA ALA A 133 -19.21 -16.29 7.66
C ALA A 133 -19.56 -15.15 6.69
N ALA A 134 -20.15 -14.06 7.17
CA ALA A 134 -20.46 -12.90 6.32
C ALA A 134 -19.22 -12.09 5.91
N ALA A 135 -18.09 -12.23 6.63
CA ALA A 135 -16.84 -11.51 6.38
C ALA A 135 -15.60 -12.44 6.45
N HIS A 136 -15.75 -13.70 6.06
CA HIS A 136 -14.75 -14.75 6.25
C HIS A 136 -13.58 -14.71 5.23
N ASP A 137 -13.69 -13.97 4.14
CA ASP A 137 -12.72 -13.91 3.03
C ASP A 137 -12.57 -12.43 2.60
N GLU A 138 -12.15 -11.57 3.55
CA GLU A 138 -12.08 -10.13 3.31
C GLU A 138 -10.74 -9.51 3.73
N ASP A 139 -10.27 -8.62 2.86
CA ASP A 139 -9.23 -7.65 3.21
C ASP A 139 -9.80 -6.58 4.14
N ALA A 140 -9.05 -6.18 5.16
CA ALA A 140 -9.48 -5.09 6.02
C ALA A 140 -9.55 -3.75 5.25
N LEU A 141 -8.60 -3.51 4.33
CA LEU A 141 -8.61 -2.39 3.39
C LEU A 141 -8.02 -2.83 2.04
N GLY A 142 -8.69 -2.57 0.94
CA GLY A 142 -8.15 -2.93 -0.36
C GLY A 142 -8.62 -2.03 -1.50
N GLY A 143 -7.97 -2.15 -2.66
CA GLY A 143 -8.37 -1.42 -3.86
C GLY A 143 -7.60 -1.84 -5.09
N ARG A 144 -8.30 -1.92 -6.22
CA ARG A 144 -7.74 -2.29 -7.53
C ARG A 144 -8.37 -1.47 -8.63
N TYR A 145 -7.61 -1.26 -9.71
CA TYR A 145 -8.04 -0.53 -10.91
C TYR A 145 -8.44 0.92 -10.66
N CYS A 146 -7.77 1.54 -9.69
CA CYS A 146 -7.97 2.94 -9.34
C CYS A 146 -6.72 3.76 -9.67
N ARG A 147 -6.91 5.05 -9.93
CA ARG A 147 -5.85 6.02 -10.20
C ARG A 147 -5.83 7.12 -9.15
N ASN A 148 -4.61 7.63 -8.87
CA ASN A 148 -4.41 8.75 -7.97
C ASN A 148 -4.97 8.47 -6.56
N VAL A 149 -4.46 7.42 -5.90
CA VAL A 149 -4.88 7.02 -4.56
C VAL A 149 -3.74 7.22 -3.58
N LEU A 150 -4.03 7.82 -2.43
CA LEU A 150 -3.06 8.02 -1.36
C LEU A 150 -3.65 7.61 -0.01
N ILE A 151 -2.98 6.66 0.65
CA ILE A 151 -3.30 6.17 1.99
C ILE A 151 -2.19 6.62 2.93
N ASP A 152 -2.52 7.38 3.96
CA ASP A 152 -1.56 8.04 4.82
C ASP A 152 -1.91 7.89 6.30
N HIS A 153 -0.93 7.48 7.11
CA HIS A 153 -1.09 7.34 8.56
C HIS A 153 -2.33 6.53 8.99
N CYS A 154 -2.60 5.42 8.33
CA CYS A 154 -3.70 4.53 8.71
C CYS A 154 -3.16 3.32 9.48
N SER A 155 -3.97 2.79 10.41
CA SER A 155 -3.70 1.55 11.13
C SER A 155 -4.68 0.48 10.66
N ILE A 156 -4.18 -0.66 10.20
CA ILE A 156 -4.98 -1.70 9.54
C ILE A 156 -4.66 -3.03 10.20
N SER A 157 -5.68 -3.74 10.69
CA SER A 157 -5.46 -4.97 11.47
C SER A 157 -6.65 -5.91 11.39
N TRP A 158 -6.39 -7.18 11.79
CA TRP A 158 -7.38 -8.20 12.09
C TRP A 158 -8.27 -8.55 10.90
N SER A 159 -7.66 -8.57 9.70
CA SER A 159 -8.29 -9.08 8.49
C SER A 159 -8.47 -10.59 8.56
N THR A 160 -9.43 -11.11 7.83
CA THR A 160 -9.62 -12.57 7.66
C THR A 160 -8.87 -13.11 6.44
N ASP A 161 -8.46 -12.25 5.50
CA ASP A 161 -7.50 -12.53 4.41
C ASP A 161 -6.32 -11.55 4.52
N GLU A 162 -6.10 -10.59 3.63
CA GLU A 162 -5.02 -9.62 3.75
C GLU A 162 -5.41 -8.39 4.59
N CYS A 163 -4.43 -7.85 5.33
CA CYS A 163 -4.62 -6.55 5.97
C CYS A 163 -4.88 -5.45 4.96
N ALA A 164 -4.00 -5.32 3.96
CA ALA A 164 -4.20 -4.32 2.90
C ALA A 164 -3.60 -4.75 1.58
N SER A 165 -4.45 -5.01 0.58
CA SER A 165 -4.01 -5.34 -0.78
C SER A 165 -4.30 -4.22 -1.75
N PHE A 166 -3.21 -3.65 -2.31
CA PHE A 166 -3.26 -2.64 -3.34
C PHE A 166 -2.34 -3.01 -4.49
N TYR A 167 -2.91 -3.45 -5.57
CA TYR A 167 -2.25 -3.75 -6.84
C TYR A 167 -3.17 -3.39 -8.00
N ALA A 168 -2.66 -3.39 -9.23
CA ALA A 168 -3.42 -2.89 -10.36
C ALA A 168 -3.97 -1.47 -10.13
N ASN A 169 -3.18 -0.59 -9.52
CA ASN A 169 -3.49 0.83 -9.38
C ASN A 169 -2.41 1.65 -10.09
N GLU A 170 -2.76 2.83 -10.57
CA GLU A 170 -1.82 3.78 -11.17
C GLU A 170 -1.70 5.05 -10.31
N ASN A 171 -0.47 5.55 -10.13
CA ASN A 171 -0.19 6.69 -9.27
C ASN A 171 -0.73 6.46 -7.84
N PHE A 172 -0.16 5.47 -7.20
CA PHE A 172 -0.57 5.01 -5.86
C PHE A 172 0.51 5.32 -4.82
N THR A 173 0.08 5.69 -3.61
CA THR A 173 0.96 5.73 -2.44
C THR A 173 0.26 5.17 -1.20
N MET A 174 0.96 4.29 -0.48
CA MET A 174 0.68 3.95 0.91
C MET A 174 1.89 4.36 1.75
N GLN A 175 1.71 5.32 2.64
CA GLN A 175 2.78 5.87 3.45
C GLN A 175 2.41 5.94 4.92
N TRP A 176 3.41 5.71 5.78
CA TRP A 176 3.30 5.86 7.24
C TRP A 176 2.13 5.07 7.85
N CYS A 177 1.82 3.90 7.32
CA CYS A 177 0.76 3.04 7.82
C CYS A 177 1.30 1.94 8.74
N ILE A 178 0.47 1.44 9.65
CA ILE A 178 0.68 0.19 10.38
C ILE A 178 -0.25 -0.86 9.81
N LEU A 179 0.31 -1.98 9.35
CA LEU A 179 -0.41 -3.19 9.00
C LEU A 179 -0.01 -4.26 10.02
N SER A 180 -0.96 -4.84 10.72
CA SER A 180 -0.59 -5.75 11.80
C SER A 180 -1.63 -6.81 12.11
N GLU A 181 -1.14 -7.97 12.55
CA GLU A 181 -1.95 -8.99 13.19
C GLU A 181 -3.15 -9.44 12.35
N SER A 182 -2.95 -9.75 11.07
CA SER A 182 -3.94 -10.47 10.28
C SER A 182 -4.30 -11.79 10.96
N LEU A 183 -5.58 -12.15 10.97
CA LEU A 183 -6.10 -13.28 11.75
C LEU A 183 -5.74 -14.59 11.09
N ARG A 184 -4.72 -15.29 11.59
CA ARG A 184 -4.28 -16.56 11.02
C ARG A 184 -5.30 -17.68 11.25
N ARG A 185 -6.02 -17.65 12.36
CA ARG A 185 -7.05 -18.62 12.74
C ARG A 185 -8.43 -17.99 12.69
N SER A 186 -8.82 -17.55 11.51
CA SER A 186 -10.16 -17.03 11.24
C SER A 186 -11.05 -18.10 10.59
N LEU A 187 -12.26 -17.72 10.20
CA LEU A 187 -13.20 -18.58 9.48
C LEU A 187 -12.96 -18.62 7.97
N HIS A 188 -11.75 -18.34 7.50
CA HIS A 188 -11.43 -18.33 6.08
C HIS A 188 -11.58 -19.73 5.47
N ASP A 189 -12.26 -19.85 4.31
CA ASP A 189 -12.57 -21.14 3.66
C ASP A 189 -11.35 -21.98 3.30
N LYS A 190 -10.20 -21.34 3.05
CA LYS A 190 -8.92 -22.03 2.76
C LYS A 190 -8.16 -22.46 4.01
N GLY A 191 -8.76 -22.36 5.20
CA GLY A 191 -8.12 -22.67 6.48
C GLY A 191 -7.22 -21.57 7.00
N SER A 192 -6.09 -21.93 7.65
CA SER A 192 -5.18 -20.93 8.25
C SER A 192 -4.72 -19.91 7.23
N HIS A 193 -5.12 -18.66 7.41
CA HIS A 193 -4.74 -17.47 6.63
C HIS A 193 -4.14 -16.45 7.59
N GLY A 194 -3.77 -15.29 7.16
CA GLY A 194 -3.19 -14.26 8.03
C GLY A 194 -2.06 -13.54 7.30
N TYR A 195 -2.43 -12.66 6.39
CA TYR A 195 -1.52 -12.10 5.41
C TYR A 195 -1.44 -10.57 5.50
N GLY A 196 -0.24 -10.03 5.24
CA GLY A 196 -0.01 -8.59 5.22
C GLY A 196 -0.69 -7.92 4.04
N GLY A 197 -0.28 -8.23 2.81
CA GLY A 197 -0.91 -7.67 1.63
C GLY A 197 -0.26 -8.06 0.31
N ILE A 198 -1.01 -7.91 -0.78
CA ILE A 198 -0.52 -8.01 -2.15
C ILE A 198 -0.29 -6.59 -2.64
N TRP A 199 0.97 -6.25 -2.98
CA TRP A 199 1.38 -4.91 -3.35
C TRP A 199 1.95 -4.87 -4.77
N GLY A 200 1.44 -3.94 -5.56
CA GLY A 200 1.82 -3.79 -6.95
C GLY A 200 1.26 -2.50 -7.54
N GLY A 201 1.28 -2.41 -8.86
CA GLY A 201 0.72 -1.26 -9.58
C GLY A 201 1.72 -0.60 -10.51
N LYS A 202 1.34 0.57 -11.03
CA LYS A 202 2.13 1.42 -11.91
C LYS A 202 2.38 2.78 -11.25
N ASN A 203 3.62 3.22 -11.20
CA ASN A 203 3.99 4.38 -10.37
C ASN A 203 3.44 4.22 -8.95
N ALA A 204 3.68 3.07 -8.32
CA ALA A 204 3.16 2.75 -7.02
C ALA A 204 4.27 2.83 -5.97
N SER A 205 4.02 3.55 -4.88
CA SER A 205 4.96 3.72 -3.78
C SER A 205 4.39 3.21 -2.47
N PHE A 206 5.18 2.39 -1.79
CA PHE A 206 4.89 1.87 -0.46
C PHE A 206 6.07 2.20 0.43
N HIS A 207 5.93 3.21 1.30
CA HIS A 207 7.07 3.68 2.06
C HIS A 207 6.74 4.05 3.50
N HIS A 208 7.71 3.89 4.37
CA HIS A 208 7.60 4.19 5.80
C HIS A 208 6.43 3.47 6.49
N ASN A 209 6.09 2.26 6.04
CA ASN A 209 5.05 1.45 6.66
C ASN A 209 5.65 0.43 7.62
N LEU A 210 4.88 0.03 8.62
CA LEU A 210 5.16 -1.11 9.48
C LEU A 210 4.26 -2.27 9.09
N LEU A 211 4.86 -3.42 8.73
CA LEU A 211 4.17 -4.70 8.60
C LEU A 211 4.59 -5.57 9.78
N ALA A 212 3.66 -5.95 10.65
CA ALA A 212 3.98 -6.65 11.89
C ALA A 212 3.07 -7.84 12.16
N SER A 213 3.67 -8.98 12.48
CA SER A 213 2.97 -10.20 12.91
C SER A 213 1.95 -10.72 11.88
N HIS A 214 2.41 -10.92 10.65
CA HIS A 214 1.68 -11.62 9.60
C HIS A 214 2.38 -12.94 9.28
N ASP A 215 1.61 -14.00 9.05
CA ASP A 215 2.20 -15.28 8.66
C ASP A 215 2.95 -15.18 7.33
N SER A 216 2.37 -14.46 6.35
CA SER A 216 2.92 -14.35 5.00
C SER A 216 2.52 -13.01 4.37
N ARG A 217 2.96 -12.77 3.13
CA ARG A 217 2.68 -11.56 2.33
C ARG A 217 3.13 -10.28 3.01
N ASN A 218 4.46 -10.20 3.33
CA ASN A 218 5.07 -9.04 4.00
C ASN A 218 6.00 -8.19 3.07
N PRO A 219 5.52 -7.70 1.93
CA PRO A 219 4.32 -8.06 1.20
C PRO A 219 4.53 -9.25 0.23
N ARG A 220 3.47 -9.77 -0.41
CA ARG A 220 3.58 -10.43 -1.70
C ARG A 220 3.64 -9.35 -2.78
N PHE A 221 4.62 -9.38 -3.65
CA PHE A 221 4.59 -8.60 -4.88
C PHE A 221 3.65 -9.25 -5.89
N ASP A 222 2.91 -8.44 -6.64
CA ASP A 222 1.89 -8.89 -7.57
C ASP A 222 2.44 -9.70 -8.75
N HIS A 223 1.56 -10.38 -9.46
CA HIS A 223 1.87 -11.07 -10.71
C HIS A 223 0.72 -10.95 -11.73
N PRO A 224 0.99 -11.21 -13.03
CA PRO A 224 -0.01 -11.01 -14.09
C PRO A 224 -1.34 -11.72 -13.88
N LEU A 225 -1.37 -12.92 -13.30
CA LEU A 225 -2.62 -13.67 -13.05
C LEU A 225 -3.54 -13.04 -12.01
N LEU A 226 -3.10 -12.01 -11.28
CA LEU A 226 -3.95 -11.25 -10.37
C LEU A 226 -4.79 -10.20 -11.08
N TYR A 227 -4.50 -9.92 -12.35
CA TYR A 227 -5.18 -8.91 -13.15
C TYR A 227 -6.36 -9.52 -13.90
N LEU A 228 -7.40 -8.73 -14.11
CA LEU A 228 -8.55 -9.16 -14.90
C LEU A 228 -8.15 -9.41 -16.36
N PRO A 229 -8.67 -10.47 -17.02
CA PRO A 229 -8.26 -10.84 -18.37
C PRO A 229 -8.49 -9.77 -19.44
N ASN A 230 -9.44 -8.86 -19.21
CA ASN A 230 -9.82 -7.78 -20.12
C ASN A 230 -9.12 -6.44 -19.81
N VAL A 231 -8.19 -6.42 -18.88
CA VAL A 231 -7.43 -5.22 -18.53
C VAL A 231 -6.05 -5.30 -19.16
N ALA A 232 -5.65 -4.24 -19.87
CA ALA A 232 -4.29 -4.12 -20.36
C ALA A 232 -3.32 -3.98 -19.19
N LEU A 233 -2.36 -4.90 -19.07
CA LEU A 233 -1.41 -4.92 -17.94
C LEU A 233 -0.64 -3.61 -17.84
N ASP A 234 -0.21 -3.04 -18.95
CA ASP A 234 0.59 -1.81 -19.00
C ASP A 234 -0.16 -0.56 -18.49
N ASP A 235 -1.49 -0.62 -18.40
CA ASP A 235 -2.29 0.47 -17.84
C ASP A 235 -2.12 0.55 -16.30
N PHE A 236 -1.94 -0.61 -15.65
CA PHE A 236 -1.97 -0.71 -14.20
C PHE A 236 -0.78 -1.46 -13.59
N ARG A 237 0.19 -1.89 -14.41
CA ARG A 237 1.38 -2.59 -13.95
C ARG A 237 2.65 -1.93 -14.48
N GLY A 238 3.56 -1.58 -13.60
CA GLY A 238 4.81 -0.90 -13.92
C GLY A 238 5.79 -0.94 -12.76
N VAL A 239 6.43 0.19 -12.48
CA VAL A 239 7.40 0.29 -11.38
C VAL A 239 6.68 0.43 -10.05
N VAL A 240 7.15 -0.38 -9.09
CA VAL A 240 6.76 -0.33 -7.67
C VAL A 240 7.97 0.08 -6.84
N ASP A 241 7.84 1.12 -6.04
CA ASP A 241 8.85 1.60 -5.12
C ASP A 241 8.53 1.17 -3.69
N PHE A 242 9.30 0.23 -3.18
CA PHE A 242 9.18 -0.32 -1.83
C PHE A 242 10.37 0.14 -1.00
N ARG A 243 10.18 1.21 -0.20
CA ARG A 243 11.30 1.84 0.52
C ARG A 243 10.99 2.23 1.95
N ASN A 244 12.00 2.18 2.80
CA ASN A 244 11.93 2.59 4.20
C ASN A 244 10.81 1.92 5.03
N ASN A 245 10.34 0.75 4.61
CA ASN A 245 9.37 -0.01 5.39
C ASN A 245 10.08 -0.82 6.48
N VAL A 246 9.33 -1.13 7.54
CA VAL A 246 9.74 -2.04 8.61
C VAL A 246 8.92 -3.30 8.53
N ILE A 247 9.58 -4.44 8.43
CA ILE A 247 8.97 -5.77 8.39
C ILE A 247 9.36 -6.49 9.67
N TYR A 248 8.37 -6.86 10.48
CA TYR A 248 8.59 -7.46 11.78
C TYR A 248 7.79 -8.75 12.00
N ASN A 249 8.44 -9.74 12.62
CA ASN A 249 7.79 -10.94 13.15
C ASN A 249 6.94 -11.70 12.12
N TRP A 250 7.47 -11.90 10.92
CA TRP A 250 6.81 -12.70 9.88
C TRP A 250 6.89 -14.20 10.19
N GLY A 251 5.87 -14.94 9.75
CA GLY A 251 5.84 -16.39 9.88
C GLY A 251 6.49 -17.10 8.68
N SER A 252 5.66 -17.67 7.80
CA SER A 252 6.15 -18.51 6.69
C SER A 252 6.91 -17.74 5.60
N ASN A 253 6.53 -16.48 5.32
CA ASN A 253 7.18 -15.66 4.30
C ASN A 253 7.28 -14.19 4.70
N ASN A 254 8.43 -13.58 4.46
CA ASN A 254 8.58 -12.13 4.36
C ASN A 254 8.13 -11.64 2.97
N THR A 255 8.93 -10.84 2.25
CA THR A 255 8.63 -10.39 0.89
C THR A 255 8.84 -11.52 -0.12
N TYR A 256 7.90 -11.69 -1.07
CA TYR A 256 8.03 -12.71 -2.11
C TYR A 256 7.17 -12.42 -3.36
N GLY A 257 7.36 -13.22 -4.41
CA GLY A 257 6.58 -13.15 -5.64
C GLY A 257 7.23 -12.27 -6.70
N GLY A 258 6.44 -11.44 -7.33
CA GLY A 258 6.88 -10.40 -8.26
C GLY A 258 7.09 -10.84 -9.71
N GLU A 259 6.54 -11.98 -10.11
CA GLU A 259 6.69 -12.60 -11.44
C GLU A 259 6.64 -11.56 -12.57
N GLY A 260 7.76 -11.34 -13.25
CA GLY A 260 7.91 -10.39 -14.37
C GLY A 260 7.68 -8.91 -14.02
N GLY A 261 7.58 -8.57 -12.74
CA GLY A 261 7.39 -7.18 -12.29
C GLY A 261 8.69 -6.38 -12.15
N ARG A 262 8.57 -5.13 -11.72
CA ARG A 262 9.67 -4.17 -11.63
C ARG A 262 9.62 -3.48 -10.27
N PHE A 263 10.59 -3.77 -9.38
CA PHE A 263 10.54 -3.32 -7.99
C PHE A 263 11.86 -2.65 -7.56
N ASN A 264 11.74 -1.48 -6.96
CA ASN A 264 12.80 -0.89 -6.15
C ASN A 264 12.61 -1.34 -4.70
N MET A 265 13.63 -1.92 -4.09
CA MET A 265 13.64 -2.28 -2.66
C MET A 265 14.76 -1.48 -1.98
N VAL A 266 14.42 -0.38 -1.32
CA VAL A 266 15.41 0.59 -0.85
C VAL A 266 15.28 0.83 0.66
N ALA A 267 16.37 0.59 1.38
CA ALA A 267 16.52 0.94 2.79
C ALA A 267 15.37 0.45 3.69
N ASN A 268 14.83 -0.74 3.43
CA ASN A 268 13.86 -1.39 4.29
C ASN A 268 14.56 -2.09 5.46
N TYR A 269 13.87 -2.17 6.61
CA TYR A 269 14.39 -2.81 7.81
C TYR A 269 13.59 -4.07 8.14
N TYR A 270 14.25 -5.22 8.06
CA TYR A 270 13.67 -6.52 8.38
C TYR A 270 14.15 -6.95 9.77
N LYS A 271 13.23 -7.04 10.71
CA LYS A 271 13.50 -7.47 12.09
C LYS A 271 12.77 -8.77 12.40
N PRO A 272 13.49 -9.90 12.57
CA PRO A 272 12.86 -11.14 13.00
C PRO A 272 12.24 -10.98 14.39
N GLY A 273 11.16 -11.72 14.62
CA GLY A 273 10.47 -11.78 15.91
C GLY A 273 10.21 -13.22 16.33
N PRO A 274 9.44 -13.45 17.40
CA PRO A 274 9.19 -14.79 17.94
C PRO A 274 8.56 -15.78 16.95
N ALA A 275 7.76 -15.31 15.98
CA ALA A 275 7.16 -16.18 14.96
C ALA A 275 8.07 -16.42 13.75
N THR A 276 9.17 -15.66 13.62
CA THR A 276 10.06 -15.75 12.47
C THR A 276 10.90 -17.01 12.54
N PRO A 277 10.82 -17.95 11.56
CA PRO A 277 11.64 -19.14 11.59
C PRO A 277 13.13 -18.83 11.36
N ASP A 278 14.04 -19.66 11.88
CA ASP A 278 15.50 -19.44 11.79
C ASP A 278 15.98 -19.17 10.35
N LYS A 279 15.46 -19.90 9.37
CA LYS A 279 15.77 -19.69 7.95
C LYS A 279 15.12 -18.44 7.36
N GLY A 280 14.22 -17.77 8.08
CA GLY A 280 13.46 -16.60 7.61
C GLY A 280 14.36 -15.39 7.35
N THR A 281 15.54 -15.35 7.96
CA THR A 281 16.51 -14.26 7.79
C THR A 281 17.49 -14.47 6.62
N ALA A 282 17.32 -15.53 5.83
CA ALA A 282 18.24 -15.87 4.74
C ALA A 282 18.04 -15.03 3.48
N ALA A 283 16.93 -14.34 3.34
CA ALA A 283 16.64 -13.52 2.16
C ALA A 283 15.74 -12.31 2.48
N PHE A 284 15.92 -11.23 1.74
CA PHE A 284 14.97 -10.11 1.72
C PHE A 284 13.75 -10.44 0.87
N ILE A 285 13.94 -11.13 -0.24
CA ILE A 285 12.88 -11.51 -1.15
C ILE A 285 13.07 -12.94 -1.65
N THR A 286 11.96 -13.69 -1.71
CA THR A 286 11.88 -14.92 -2.47
C THR A 286 11.19 -14.62 -3.81
N ALA A 287 11.99 -14.34 -4.83
CA ALA A 287 11.53 -14.02 -6.18
C ALA A 287 10.93 -15.24 -6.88
N TYR A 288 9.81 -15.07 -7.56
CA TYR A 288 9.13 -16.10 -8.33
C TYR A 288 9.21 -15.83 -9.82
N GLY A 289 9.57 -16.84 -10.63
CA GLY A 289 9.49 -16.85 -12.08
C GLY A 289 8.39 -17.76 -12.61
N ARG A 290 7.69 -18.46 -11.71
CA ARG A 290 6.65 -19.42 -12.07
C ARG A 290 5.60 -19.46 -10.97
N THR A 291 4.33 -19.47 -11.35
CA THR A 291 3.25 -19.57 -10.36
C THR A 291 2.17 -20.52 -10.84
N PRO A 292 1.53 -21.31 -9.97
CA PRO A 292 0.40 -22.14 -10.35
C PRO A 292 -0.73 -21.30 -10.93
N ASP A 293 -1.26 -21.73 -12.06
CA ASP A 293 -2.51 -21.16 -12.57
C ASP A 293 -3.67 -21.65 -11.67
N LEU A 294 -4.23 -20.72 -10.94
CA LEU A 294 -5.30 -21.02 -9.99
C LEU A 294 -6.63 -21.34 -10.67
N HIS A 295 -6.77 -21.01 -11.95
CA HIS A 295 -7.95 -21.32 -12.76
C HIS A 295 -7.90 -22.74 -13.32
N ASN A 296 -6.71 -23.36 -13.41
CA ASN A 296 -6.47 -24.70 -13.92
C ASN A 296 -5.80 -25.61 -12.89
N LYS A 297 -6.31 -25.63 -11.68
CA LYS A 297 -5.71 -26.39 -10.55
C LYS A 297 -5.62 -27.89 -10.81
N GLU A 298 -6.60 -28.46 -11.52
CA GLU A 298 -6.68 -29.89 -11.80
C GLU A 298 -5.60 -30.35 -12.79
N GLU A 299 -5.25 -29.50 -13.78
CA GLU A 299 -4.27 -29.81 -14.81
C GLU A 299 -2.82 -29.50 -14.39
N ARG A 300 -2.58 -28.92 -13.22
CA ARG A 300 -1.26 -28.44 -12.76
C ARG A 300 -0.58 -27.53 -13.77
N VAL A 301 -1.37 -26.69 -14.44
CA VAL A 301 -0.84 -25.66 -15.35
C VAL A 301 -0.12 -24.60 -14.53
N TYR A 302 0.97 -24.10 -15.08
CA TYR A 302 1.75 -23.05 -14.43
C TYR A 302 1.88 -21.87 -15.39
N TYR A 303 1.73 -20.68 -14.83
CA TYR A 303 2.07 -19.46 -15.54
C TYR A 303 3.60 -19.27 -15.47
N GLU A 304 4.24 -19.28 -16.63
CA GLU A 304 5.67 -19.00 -16.74
C GLU A 304 5.89 -17.51 -16.95
N SER A 305 6.81 -16.94 -16.21
CA SER A 305 7.17 -15.53 -16.28
C SER A 305 8.67 -15.39 -16.00
N PRO A 306 9.32 -14.33 -16.49
CA PRO A 306 10.62 -13.95 -15.96
C PRO A 306 10.56 -13.71 -14.46
N TYR A 307 11.66 -13.89 -13.77
CA TYR A 307 11.80 -13.36 -12.41
C TYR A 307 11.71 -11.83 -12.43
N PRO A 308 11.37 -11.18 -11.31
CA PRO A 308 11.26 -9.72 -11.28
C PRO A 308 12.58 -9.03 -11.59
N THR A 309 12.49 -7.88 -12.25
CA THR A 309 13.58 -6.90 -12.32
C THR A 309 13.65 -6.16 -10.98
N LEU A 310 14.83 -6.13 -10.37
CA LEU A 310 15.03 -5.61 -9.02
C LEU A 310 16.13 -4.55 -8.99
N TYR A 311 15.85 -3.43 -8.33
CA TYR A 311 16.87 -2.58 -7.75
C TYR A 311 16.85 -2.72 -6.23
N MET A 312 18.00 -3.01 -5.61
CA MET A 312 18.09 -3.22 -4.15
C MET A 312 19.27 -2.45 -3.56
N SER A 313 19.01 -1.62 -2.56
CA SER A 313 20.05 -0.83 -1.91
C SER A 313 19.71 -0.52 -0.45
N GLY A 314 20.68 -0.66 0.43
CA GLY A 314 20.59 -0.21 1.82
C GLY A 314 19.60 -0.97 2.70
N ASN A 315 19.02 -2.09 2.24
CA ASN A 315 18.15 -2.91 3.07
C ASN A 315 18.96 -3.60 4.18
N ILE A 316 18.37 -3.68 5.37
CA ILE A 316 18.97 -4.34 6.52
C ILE A 316 18.12 -5.53 6.97
N MET A 317 18.75 -6.68 7.12
CA MET A 317 18.21 -7.85 7.82
C MET A 317 18.88 -7.94 9.19
N GLU A 318 18.12 -7.68 10.26
CA GLU A 318 18.64 -7.82 11.61
C GLU A 318 19.05 -9.28 11.86
N GLY A 319 20.25 -9.47 12.38
CA GLY A 319 20.84 -10.80 12.56
C GLY A 319 21.59 -11.36 11.36
N ASN A 320 21.44 -10.82 10.15
CA ASN A 320 22.17 -11.26 8.96
C ASN A 320 22.97 -10.13 8.30
N ARG A 321 24.24 -10.00 8.72
CA ARG A 321 25.13 -8.95 8.21
C ARG A 321 25.57 -9.20 6.75
N ALA A 322 25.62 -10.44 6.29
CA ALA A 322 26.10 -10.75 4.95
C ALA A 322 25.17 -10.13 3.89
N ILE A 323 23.88 -10.47 3.90
CA ILE A 323 22.91 -9.90 2.95
C ILE A 323 22.66 -8.41 3.17
N SER A 324 22.86 -7.90 4.41
CA SER A 324 22.74 -6.46 4.68
C SER A 324 23.87 -5.65 4.04
N ARG A 325 25.07 -6.23 3.82
CA ARG A 325 26.19 -5.60 3.12
C ARG A 325 26.08 -5.72 1.61
N SER A 326 25.61 -6.87 1.12
CA SER A 326 25.43 -7.19 -0.29
C SER A 326 23.97 -7.56 -0.50
N ASN A 327 23.13 -6.56 -0.81
CA ASN A 327 21.68 -6.75 -0.83
C ASN A 327 21.24 -7.79 -1.85
N TYR A 328 21.95 -7.96 -2.96
CA TYR A 328 21.62 -8.95 -3.98
C TYR A 328 21.88 -10.40 -3.54
N ASP A 329 22.76 -10.64 -2.55
CA ASP A 329 22.89 -11.95 -1.92
C ASP A 329 21.65 -12.36 -1.11
N GLY A 330 20.77 -11.40 -0.82
CA GLY A 330 19.49 -11.60 -0.19
C GLY A 330 18.32 -11.87 -1.16
N VAL A 331 18.59 -12.11 -2.45
CA VAL A 331 17.59 -12.53 -3.43
C VAL A 331 17.61 -14.05 -3.56
N ARG A 332 16.53 -14.69 -3.16
CA ARG A 332 16.31 -16.12 -3.33
C ARG A 332 15.38 -16.35 -4.51
N TYR A 333 15.79 -17.19 -5.46
CA TYR A 333 14.96 -17.59 -6.58
C TYR A 333 14.25 -18.90 -6.25
N ALA A 334 12.93 -18.91 -6.32
CA ALA A 334 12.09 -20.08 -6.06
C ALA A 334 11.09 -20.28 -7.19
N ARG A 335 10.54 -21.51 -7.28
CA ARG A 335 9.67 -21.90 -8.37
C ARG A 335 10.39 -21.72 -9.70
N THR A 336 11.33 -22.62 -9.93
CA THR A 336 12.23 -22.64 -11.12
C THR A 336 11.44 -22.73 -12.42
N GLY A 337 11.75 -21.86 -13.34
CA GLY A 337 11.19 -21.65 -14.67
C GLY A 337 11.33 -20.19 -15.06
N GLY A 338 11.66 -19.91 -16.30
CA GLY A 338 11.85 -18.56 -16.82
C GLY A 338 13.27 -17.99 -16.66
N GLU A 339 13.49 -16.88 -17.35
CA GLU A 339 14.76 -16.14 -17.29
C GLU A 339 14.87 -15.39 -15.96
N LYS A 340 16.09 -15.29 -15.43
CA LYS A 340 16.36 -14.43 -14.27
C LYS A 340 16.03 -12.99 -14.63
N GLY A 341 15.30 -12.29 -13.77
CA GLY A 341 15.09 -10.86 -13.87
C GLY A 341 16.41 -10.11 -13.73
N GLU A 342 16.45 -8.91 -14.27
CA GLU A 342 17.61 -8.03 -14.23
C GLU A 342 17.81 -7.49 -12.80
N LEU A 343 19.07 -7.47 -12.35
CA LEU A 343 19.49 -6.79 -11.12
C LEU A 343 20.15 -5.46 -11.54
N LEU A 344 19.53 -4.34 -11.15
CA LEU A 344 19.88 -3.03 -11.64
C LEU A 344 20.87 -2.30 -10.73
N ASP A 345 21.78 -1.52 -11.32
CA ASP A 345 22.73 -0.66 -10.60
C ASP A 345 22.13 0.68 -10.17
N SER A 346 20.95 1.05 -10.68
CA SER A 346 20.25 2.28 -10.35
C SER A 346 18.75 2.07 -10.22
N PRO A 347 18.04 2.87 -9.39
CA PRO A 347 16.62 2.72 -9.20
C PRO A 347 15.82 3.10 -10.46
N MET A 348 14.73 2.38 -10.66
CA MET A 348 13.76 2.71 -11.69
C MET A 348 12.94 3.94 -11.27
N PRO A 349 12.72 4.91 -12.18
CA PRO A 349 12.01 6.12 -11.82
C PRO A 349 10.52 5.88 -11.55
N VAL A 350 10.01 6.58 -10.52
CA VAL A 350 8.58 6.75 -10.25
C VAL A 350 8.24 8.22 -10.49
N ASN A 351 7.18 8.50 -11.24
CA ASN A 351 6.84 9.85 -11.71
C ASN A 351 8.02 10.59 -12.35
N GLY A 352 8.90 9.87 -13.02
CA GLY A 352 10.06 10.41 -13.73
C GLY A 352 11.28 10.70 -12.85
N LEU A 353 11.24 10.45 -11.54
CA LEU A 353 12.39 10.62 -10.62
C LEU A 353 12.89 9.29 -10.05
N ALA A 354 14.21 9.13 -10.03
CA ALA A 354 14.88 7.96 -9.46
C ALA A 354 14.66 7.83 -7.95
N GLU A 355 14.54 8.95 -7.24
CA GLU A 355 14.20 9.00 -5.82
C GLU A 355 12.73 8.68 -5.54
N GLY A 356 11.91 8.48 -6.57
CA GLY A 356 10.50 8.13 -6.46
C GLY A 356 9.63 9.20 -5.81
N HIS A 357 10.10 10.46 -5.74
CA HIS A 357 9.48 11.54 -4.96
C HIS A 357 9.29 11.18 -3.48
N THR A 358 10.19 10.38 -2.92
CA THR A 358 10.11 9.91 -1.54
C THR A 358 11.38 10.28 -0.78
N THR A 359 11.22 10.96 0.36
CA THR A 359 12.31 11.19 1.30
C THR A 359 12.88 9.85 1.75
N THR A 360 14.16 9.63 1.46
CA THR A 360 14.82 8.35 1.76
C THR A 360 15.75 8.50 2.96
N HIS A 361 15.53 7.69 3.98
CA HIS A 361 16.39 7.55 5.16
C HIS A 361 17.22 6.27 5.04
N ASP A 362 18.34 6.17 5.76
CA ASP A 362 18.93 4.86 6.00
C ASP A 362 17.95 3.95 6.77
N ALA A 363 18.07 2.64 6.60
CA ALA A 363 17.09 1.69 7.11
C ALA A 363 16.91 1.75 8.64
N LYS A 364 17.97 2.06 9.42
CA LYS A 364 17.86 2.17 10.88
C LYS A 364 17.13 3.44 11.28
N ARG A 365 17.42 4.55 10.60
CA ARG A 365 16.71 5.81 10.81
C ARG A 365 15.25 5.66 10.40
N ALA A 366 14.98 5.03 9.27
CA ALA A 366 13.63 4.71 8.82
C ALA A 366 12.87 3.90 9.87
N CYS A 367 13.48 2.85 10.42
CA CYS A 367 12.88 2.04 11.49
C CYS A 367 12.49 2.91 12.70
N ALA A 368 13.39 3.77 13.18
CA ALA A 368 13.09 4.67 14.30
C ALA A 368 11.93 5.63 14.00
N LEU A 369 11.89 6.20 12.79
CA LEU A 369 10.83 7.12 12.37
C LEU A 369 9.49 6.42 12.18
N VAL A 370 9.46 5.23 11.56
CA VAL A 370 8.26 4.42 11.40
C VAL A 370 7.66 4.08 12.77
N LEU A 371 8.47 3.64 13.72
CA LEU A 371 8.01 3.35 15.08
C LEU A 371 7.55 4.60 15.85
N ALA A 372 8.01 5.77 15.45
CA ALA A 372 7.55 7.03 16.04
C ALA A 372 6.24 7.53 15.42
N TRP A 373 6.06 7.39 14.11
CA TRP A 373 5.04 8.16 13.38
C TRP A 373 4.03 7.34 12.57
N ALA A 374 4.29 6.06 12.26
CA ALA A 374 3.35 5.26 11.48
C ALA A 374 2.04 4.97 12.22
N GLY A 375 0.99 4.67 11.43
CA GLY A 375 -0.36 4.43 11.91
C GLY A 375 -1.17 5.71 12.14
N ALA A 376 -2.33 5.59 12.75
CA ALA A 376 -3.16 6.71 13.16
C ALA A 376 -2.54 7.44 14.36
N SER A 377 -1.32 7.94 14.15
CA SER A 377 -0.40 8.39 15.19
C SER A 377 -0.71 9.78 15.76
N HIS A 378 -1.71 10.47 15.25
CA HIS A 378 -2.20 11.72 15.86
C HIS A 378 -2.65 11.50 17.31
N VAL A 379 -3.39 10.42 17.54
CA VAL A 379 -3.63 9.83 18.86
C VAL A 379 -3.53 8.32 18.70
N ARG A 380 -2.50 7.68 19.23
CA ARG A 380 -2.37 6.22 19.15
C ARG A 380 -3.32 5.53 20.10
N ASP A 381 -3.94 4.44 19.65
CA ASP A 381 -4.68 3.54 20.53
C ASP A 381 -3.74 2.51 21.20
N ALA A 382 -4.25 1.81 22.19
CA ALA A 382 -3.48 0.81 22.95
C ALA A 382 -2.97 -0.35 22.05
N VAL A 383 -3.64 -0.61 20.93
CA VAL A 383 -3.22 -1.66 19.97
C VAL A 383 -1.96 -1.23 19.24
N ASP A 384 -1.95 -0.03 18.64
CA ASP A 384 -0.76 0.51 17.97
C ASP A 384 0.42 0.70 18.92
N GLU A 385 0.14 1.18 20.15
CA GLU A 385 1.18 1.32 21.19
C GLU A 385 1.81 -0.02 21.56
N ARG A 386 1.01 -1.06 21.71
CA ARG A 386 1.48 -2.42 21.99
C ARG A 386 2.33 -2.94 20.82
N ILE A 387 1.85 -2.83 19.58
CA ILE A 387 2.59 -3.26 18.40
C ILE A 387 3.94 -2.57 18.28
N VAL A 388 3.98 -1.24 18.44
CA VAL A 388 5.23 -0.48 18.41
C VAL A 388 6.18 -0.91 19.54
N ARG A 389 5.66 -1.17 20.74
CA ARG A 389 6.45 -1.70 21.86
C ARG A 389 7.00 -3.08 21.53
N ASP A 390 6.18 -3.99 21.00
CA ASP A 390 6.59 -5.35 20.61
C ASP A 390 7.74 -5.31 19.59
N VAL A 391 7.65 -4.45 18.58
CA VAL A 391 8.74 -4.25 17.62
C VAL A 391 10.02 -3.75 18.32
N ARG A 392 9.92 -2.78 19.21
CA ARG A 392 11.08 -2.23 19.95
C ARG A 392 11.77 -3.28 20.80
N THR A 393 11.00 -4.07 21.52
CA THR A 393 11.51 -5.06 22.49
C THR A 393 11.84 -6.42 21.85
N GLY A 394 11.42 -6.67 20.61
CA GLY A 394 11.60 -7.99 19.96
C GLY A 394 10.63 -9.05 20.52
N THR A 395 9.49 -8.62 21.03
CA THR A 395 8.43 -9.50 21.59
C THR A 395 7.23 -9.54 20.65
N ALA A 396 6.32 -10.46 20.87
CA ALA A 396 5.02 -10.48 20.23
C ALA A 396 3.97 -10.99 21.20
N THR A 397 2.84 -10.28 21.25
CA THR A 397 1.68 -10.70 22.04
C THR A 397 0.80 -11.66 21.21
N VAL A 398 0.85 -11.52 19.90
CA VAL A 398 0.15 -12.37 18.91
C VAL A 398 1.18 -12.92 17.94
N THR A 399 1.16 -14.24 17.70
CA THR A 399 2.08 -14.97 16.80
C THR A 399 1.30 -15.83 15.81
#